data_addd6635b275d2c2b0316a9fdc8ab73f
#
_entry.id   addd6635b275d2c2b0316a9fdc8ab73f
#
_cell.length_a   1.000
_cell.length_b   1.000
_cell.length_c   1.000
_cell.angle_alpha   90.00
_cell.angle_beta   90.00
_cell.angle_gamma   90.00
#
_symmetry.space_group_name_H-M   'P 1'
#
loop_
_entity.id
_entity.type
_entity.pdbx_description
1 polymer ?
#
loop_
_entity_poly.entity_id
_entity_poly.type
_entity_poly.pdbx_seq_one_letter_code
_entity_poly.pdbx_strand_id
1 'polypeptide(L)'
;MSDLHQKDCIPCRGGAIPFDISEIHKYLKKIDGWDVKKKENEIYFLEKEFNFKNFSESQKFVNKVGDIAEKEGHHPDIIFGWGYAKIQIFTHKIKGLVESDFILAAKIDKINL
;
A
#
# COMPACT_ATOMS: atom_id res chain seq x y z
N MET A 1 18.11 6.17 -3.02
CA MET A 1 17.23 5.30 -2.22
C MET A 1 16.12 6.13 -1.62
N SER A 2 14.97 5.54 -1.54
CA SER A 2 13.79 6.23 -1.01
C SER A 2 13.72 6.12 0.51
N ASP A 3 13.39 7.23 1.18
CA ASP A 3 13.16 7.27 2.62
C ASP A 3 11.68 7.30 2.97
N LEU A 4 10.82 6.92 2.01
CA LEU A 4 9.37 6.96 2.23
C LEU A 4 8.93 6.17 3.46
N HIS A 5 9.56 5.02 3.72
CA HIS A 5 9.20 4.17 4.86
C HIS A 5 9.43 4.85 6.21
N GLN A 6 10.23 5.93 6.24
CA GLN A 6 10.51 6.68 7.46
C GLN A 6 9.52 7.82 7.68
N LYS A 7 8.69 8.14 6.68
CA LYS A 7 7.68 9.18 6.82
C LYS A 7 6.42 8.62 7.46
N ASP A 8 5.65 9.49 8.09
CA ASP A 8 4.35 9.13 8.64
C ASP A 8 3.26 9.44 7.63
N CYS A 9 2.23 8.59 7.60
CA CYS A 9 1.04 8.89 6.81
C CYS A 9 0.29 10.05 7.44
N ILE A 10 -0.05 11.03 6.61
CA ILE A 10 -0.81 12.19 7.07
C ILE A 10 -2.29 11.87 6.88
N PRO A 11 -3.15 12.10 7.89
CA PRO A 11 -4.58 11.86 7.74
C PRO A 11 -5.12 12.59 6.52
N CYS A 12 -5.87 11.88 5.70
CA CYS A 12 -6.45 12.44 4.49
C CYS A 12 -7.60 13.36 4.85
N ARG A 13 -7.55 14.57 4.31
CA ARG A 13 -8.65 15.52 4.44
C ARG A 13 -9.47 15.47 3.16
N GLY A 14 -10.78 15.56 3.28
CA GLY A 14 -11.64 15.68 2.11
C GLY A 14 -11.21 16.90 1.29
N GLY A 15 -11.21 16.75 -0.04
CA GLY A 15 -10.83 17.82 -0.94
C GLY A 15 -9.39 17.77 -1.44
N ALA A 16 -8.55 16.89 -0.91
CA ALA A 16 -7.22 16.68 -1.47
C ALA A 16 -7.35 16.09 -2.88
N ILE A 17 -6.46 16.51 -3.78
CA ILE A 17 -6.48 16.08 -5.17
C ILE A 17 -5.65 14.80 -5.31
N PRO A 18 -6.22 13.71 -5.88
CA PRO A 18 -5.43 12.50 -6.12
C PRO A 18 -4.33 12.77 -7.14
N PHE A 19 -3.22 12.03 -7.03
CA PHE A 19 -2.13 12.12 -7.99
C PHE A 19 -2.62 11.77 -9.40
N ASP A 20 -2.15 12.53 -10.39
CA ASP A 20 -2.33 12.14 -11.79
C ASP A 20 -1.33 11.01 -12.12
N ILE A 21 -1.43 10.45 -13.32
CA ILE A 21 -0.60 9.31 -13.70
C ILE A 21 0.89 9.67 -13.72
N SER A 22 1.24 10.90 -14.00
CA SER A 22 2.62 11.36 -14.01
C SER A 22 3.23 11.32 -12.59
N GLU A 23 2.49 11.84 -11.59
CA GLU A 23 2.93 11.78 -10.20
C GLU A 23 2.99 10.35 -9.69
N ILE A 24 2.01 9.51 -10.08
CA ILE A 24 2.00 8.09 -9.73
C ILE A 24 3.29 7.42 -10.20
N HIS A 25 3.66 7.60 -11.46
CA HIS A 25 4.88 7.02 -12.01
C HIS A 25 6.14 7.51 -11.30
N LYS A 26 6.15 8.78 -10.93
CA LYS A 26 7.27 9.36 -10.19
C LYS A 26 7.44 8.66 -8.83
N TYR A 27 6.35 8.46 -8.11
CA TYR A 27 6.39 7.80 -6.81
C TYR A 27 6.61 6.29 -6.90
N LEU A 28 6.15 5.64 -7.97
CA LEU A 28 6.39 4.20 -8.18
C LEU A 28 7.89 3.86 -8.19
N LYS A 29 8.71 4.79 -8.66
CA LYS A 29 10.17 4.59 -8.67
C LYS A 29 10.78 4.56 -7.27
N LYS A 30 10.04 5.01 -6.27
CA LYS A 30 10.50 5.08 -4.87
C LYS A 30 10.13 3.84 -4.07
N ILE A 31 9.32 2.95 -4.62
CA ILE A 31 8.91 1.69 -4.00
C ILE A 31 9.25 0.55 -4.93
N ASP A 32 9.25 -0.69 -4.40
CA ASP A 32 9.78 -1.84 -5.13
C ASP A 32 8.70 -2.91 -5.32
N GLY A 33 8.48 -3.28 -6.58
CA GLY A 33 7.61 -4.40 -6.91
C GLY A 33 6.12 -4.14 -6.84
N TRP A 34 5.71 -2.88 -6.74
CA TRP A 34 4.29 -2.52 -6.72
C TRP A 34 3.81 -2.17 -8.13
N ASP A 35 2.61 -2.63 -8.46
CA ASP A 35 1.93 -2.27 -9.70
C ASP A 35 0.87 -1.23 -9.42
N VAL A 36 0.66 -0.31 -10.36
CA VAL A 36 -0.50 0.57 -10.32
C VAL A 36 -1.57 -0.02 -11.22
N LYS A 37 -2.78 -0.14 -10.70
CA LYS A 37 -3.94 -0.66 -11.42
C LYS A 37 -5.08 0.34 -11.30
N LYS A 38 -6.08 0.18 -12.14
CA LYS A 38 -7.24 1.07 -12.17
C LYS A 38 -8.52 0.26 -12.02
N LYS A 39 -9.38 0.69 -11.10
CA LYS A 39 -10.70 0.11 -10.91
C LYS A 39 -11.66 0.59 -12.00
N GLU A 40 -12.83 -0.05 -12.11
CA GLU A 40 -13.84 0.29 -13.12
C GLU A 40 -14.25 1.76 -13.11
N ASN A 41 -14.24 2.38 -11.93
CA ASN A 41 -14.62 3.79 -11.76
C ASN A 41 -13.43 4.75 -11.89
N GLU A 42 -12.37 4.36 -12.59
CA GLU A 42 -11.19 5.19 -12.87
C GLU A 42 -10.32 5.49 -11.62
N ILE A 43 -10.52 4.77 -10.52
CA ILE A 43 -9.70 4.94 -9.31
C ILE A 43 -8.44 4.11 -9.42
N TYR A 44 -7.27 4.78 -9.34
CA TYR A 44 -5.99 4.08 -9.30
C TYR A 44 -5.72 3.51 -7.92
N PHE A 45 -5.09 2.34 -7.87
CA PHE A 45 -4.66 1.72 -6.62
C PHE A 45 -3.33 0.99 -6.83
N LEU A 46 -2.58 0.82 -5.73
CA LEU A 46 -1.34 0.03 -5.74
C LEU A 46 -1.66 -1.41 -5.37
N GLU A 47 -0.96 -2.34 -5.99
CA GLU A 47 -1.12 -3.76 -5.68
C GLU A 47 0.23 -4.46 -5.69
N LYS A 48 0.43 -5.33 -4.70
CA LYS A 48 1.60 -6.21 -4.68
C LYS A 48 1.22 -7.53 -4.03
N GLU A 49 1.72 -8.62 -4.60
CA GLU A 49 1.53 -9.95 -4.02
C GLU A 49 2.84 -10.43 -3.42
N PHE A 50 2.77 -10.92 -2.19
CA PHE A 50 3.90 -11.48 -1.45
C PHE A 50 3.70 -12.98 -1.32
N ASN A 51 4.77 -13.77 -1.47
CA ASN A 51 4.69 -15.23 -1.45
C ASN A 51 5.42 -15.79 -0.25
N PHE A 52 4.85 -16.85 0.33
CA PHE A 52 5.33 -17.46 1.57
C PHE A 52 5.32 -18.99 1.47
N LYS A 53 5.95 -19.65 2.44
CA LYS A 53 6.05 -21.11 2.47
C LYS A 53 4.72 -21.81 2.75
N ASN A 54 3.87 -21.16 3.55
CA ASN A 54 2.65 -21.78 4.04
C ASN A 54 1.67 -20.73 4.55
N PHE A 55 0.53 -21.17 5.03
CA PHE A 55 -0.51 -20.28 5.53
C PHE A 55 -0.06 -19.50 6.78
N SER A 56 0.64 -20.17 7.68
CA SER A 56 1.10 -19.53 8.93
C SER A 56 1.99 -18.31 8.65
N GLU A 57 2.88 -18.42 7.68
CA GLU A 57 3.74 -17.30 7.30
C GLU A 57 2.95 -16.17 6.65
N SER A 58 1.99 -16.52 5.77
CA SER A 58 1.09 -15.52 5.19
C SER A 58 0.34 -14.76 6.27
N GLN A 59 -0.18 -15.49 7.25
CA GLN A 59 -0.94 -14.92 8.36
C GLN A 59 -0.08 -13.98 9.21
N LYS A 60 1.16 -14.39 9.52
CA LYS A 60 2.09 -13.54 10.28
C LYS A 60 2.37 -12.23 9.54
N PHE A 61 2.58 -12.33 8.24
CA PHE A 61 2.81 -11.14 7.41
C PHE A 61 1.59 -10.21 7.44
N VAL A 62 0.40 -10.77 7.24
CA VAL A 62 -0.85 -9.99 7.23
C VAL A 62 -1.07 -9.31 8.57
N ASN A 63 -0.77 -9.99 9.68
CA ASN A 63 -0.88 -9.38 11.01
C ASN A 63 0.05 -8.18 11.16
N LYS A 64 1.28 -8.28 10.65
CA LYS A 64 2.22 -7.15 10.68
C LYS A 64 1.77 -6.00 9.81
N VAL A 65 1.20 -6.29 8.63
CA VAL A 65 0.61 -5.26 7.77
C VAL A 65 -0.52 -4.55 8.52
N GLY A 66 -1.38 -5.30 9.19
CA GLY A 66 -2.48 -4.75 9.98
C GLY A 66 -2.00 -3.83 11.09
N ASP A 67 -0.93 -4.21 11.79
CA ASP A 67 -0.36 -3.39 12.87
C ASP A 67 0.15 -2.05 12.32
N ILE A 68 0.84 -2.09 11.17
CA ILE A 68 1.33 -0.87 10.53
C ILE A 68 0.15 0.00 10.09
N ALA A 69 -0.86 -0.60 9.47
CA ALA A 69 -2.04 0.13 9.00
C ALA A 69 -2.78 0.83 10.15
N GLU A 70 -2.91 0.15 11.28
CA GLU A 70 -3.55 0.77 12.46
C GLU A 70 -2.73 1.90 13.02
N LYS A 71 -1.42 1.72 13.10
CA LYS A 71 -0.53 2.78 13.59
C LYS A 71 -0.58 4.02 12.71
N GLU A 72 -0.60 3.82 11.39
CA GLU A 72 -0.57 4.93 10.44
C GLU A 72 -1.97 5.51 10.16
N GLY A 73 -3.02 4.84 10.60
CA GLY A 73 -4.39 5.28 10.30
C GLY A 73 -4.73 5.20 8.82
N HIS A 74 -4.11 4.28 8.10
CA HIS A 74 -4.29 4.13 6.66
C HIS A 74 -4.40 2.64 6.35
N HIS A 75 -5.57 2.20 5.89
CA HIS A 75 -5.92 0.78 5.85
C HIS A 75 -5.98 0.24 4.42
N PRO A 76 -5.14 -0.75 4.09
CA PRO A 76 -5.19 -1.42 2.79
C PRO A 76 -6.28 -2.48 2.77
N ASP A 77 -6.61 -2.95 1.57
CA ASP A 77 -7.38 -4.17 1.42
C ASP A 77 -6.39 -5.32 1.35
N ILE A 78 -6.69 -6.41 2.04
CA ILE A 78 -5.79 -7.55 2.12
C ILE A 78 -6.54 -8.81 1.71
N ILE A 79 -5.95 -9.53 0.75
CA ILE A 79 -6.45 -10.83 0.31
C ILE A 79 -5.33 -11.82 0.55
N PHE A 80 -5.53 -12.83 1.38
CA PHE A 80 -4.46 -13.79 1.63
C PHE A 80 -4.99 -15.20 1.78
N GLY A 81 -4.07 -16.14 1.64
CA GLY A 81 -4.37 -17.55 1.78
C GLY A 81 -3.09 -18.33 1.98
N TRP A 82 -3.14 -19.62 1.65
CA TRP A 82 -1.97 -20.46 1.81
C TRP A 82 -0.86 -20.00 0.87
N GLY A 83 0.22 -19.51 1.45
CA GLY A 83 1.43 -19.15 0.71
C GLY A 83 1.41 -17.81 -0.02
N TYR A 84 0.40 -16.96 0.20
CA TYR A 84 0.39 -15.64 -0.44
C TYR A 84 -0.38 -14.60 0.35
N ALA A 85 -0.04 -13.34 0.11
CA ALA A 85 -0.83 -12.19 0.58
C ALA A 85 -0.79 -11.11 -0.50
N LYS A 86 -1.95 -10.64 -0.93
CA LYS A 86 -2.09 -9.57 -1.91
C LYS A 86 -2.55 -8.32 -1.20
N ILE A 87 -1.81 -7.25 -1.33
CA ILE A 87 -2.09 -5.97 -0.67
C ILE A 87 -2.52 -4.96 -1.72
N GLN A 88 -3.66 -4.30 -1.48
CA GLN A 88 -4.18 -3.26 -2.36
C GLN A 88 -4.33 -1.97 -1.57
N ILE A 89 -3.75 -0.89 -2.06
CA ILE A 89 -3.70 0.38 -1.34
C ILE A 89 -4.27 1.51 -2.20
N PHE A 90 -5.22 2.25 -1.67
CA PHE A 90 -5.65 3.54 -2.20
C PHE A 90 -6.34 4.32 -1.09
N THR A 91 -6.51 5.60 -1.31
CA THR A 91 -7.15 6.46 -0.31
C THR A 91 -8.63 6.64 -0.67
N HIS A 92 -9.51 6.02 0.13
CA HIS A 92 -10.95 5.97 -0.12
C HIS A 92 -11.57 7.38 -0.18
N LYS A 93 -11.21 8.27 0.74
CA LYS A 93 -11.78 9.62 0.81
C LYS A 93 -11.44 10.48 -0.41
N ILE A 94 -10.27 10.21 -1.02
CA ILE A 94 -9.76 11.00 -2.15
C ILE A 94 -10.08 10.30 -3.47
N LYS A 95 -10.44 9.02 -3.41
CA LYS A 95 -10.72 8.17 -4.57
C LYS A 95 -9.54 8.08 -5.51
N GLY A 96 -8.37 7.80 -4.94
CA GLY A 96 -7.15 7.66 -5.71
C GLY A 96 -5.91 7.56 -4.84
N LEU A 97 -4.77 7.88 -5.43
CA LEU A 97 -3.48 7.78 -4.77
C LEU A 97 -2.93 9.15 -4.36
N VAL A 98 -2.30 9.19 -3.21
CA VAL A 98 -1.55 10.34 -2.69
C VAL A 98 -0.28 9.80 -2.05
N GLU A 99 0.58 10.70 -1.53
CA GLU A 99 1.85 10.28 -0.94
C GLU A 99 1.69 9.22 0.15
N SER A 100 0.66 9.33 0.99
CA SER A 100 0.44 8.38 2.09
C SER A 100 0.30 6.93 1.61
N ASP A 101 -0.25 6.70 0.42
CA ASP A 101 -0.37 5.35 -0.12
C ASP A 101 1.02 4.75 -0.41
N PHE A 102 1.92 5.56 -0.94
CA PHE A 102 3.29 5.13 -1.24
C PHE A 102 4.11 4.96 0.04
N ILE A 103 3.86 5.79 1.05
CA ILE A 103 4.49 5.65 2.37
C ILE A 103 4.09 4.30 2.98
N LEU A 104 2.81 3.96 2.95
CA LEU A 104 2.33 2.68 3.47
C LEU A 104 2.96 1.51 2.71
N ALA A 105 3.01 1.59 1.39
CA ALA A 105 3.65 0.57 0.56
C ALA A 105 5.11 0.36 0.96
N ALA A 106 5.86 1.46 1.15
CA ALA A 106 7.25 1.40 1.54
C ALA A 106 7.44 0.76 2.92
N LYS A 107 6.57 1.08 3.87
CA LYS A 107 6.61 0.48 5.22
C LYS A 107 6.33 -1.02 5.17
N ILE A 108 5.36 -1.43 4.35
CA ILE A 108 5.04 -2.85 4.17
C ILE A 108 6.25 -3.60 3.60
N ASP A 109 6.95 -2.99 2.65
CA ASP A 109 8.15 -3.60 2.05
C ASP A 109 9.28 -3.84 3.05
N LYS A 110 9.27 -3.17 4.20
CA LYS A 110 10.29 -3.33 5.24
C LYS A 110 9.95 -4.41 6.27
N ILE A 111 8.80 -5.06 6.15
CA ILE A 111 8.42 -6.11 7.08
C ILE A 111 9.35 -7.32 6.93
N ASN A 112 9.89 -7.78 8.06
CA ASN A 112 10.68 -9.01 8.15
C ASN A 112 9.90 -10.04 8.96
N LEU A 113 9.92 -11.29 8.52
CA LEU A 113 9.32 -12.42 9.23
C LEU A 113 10.36 -13.19 10.03
#